data_5b42a747b00f24882c5647f3933be691
#
_entry.id   5b42a747b00f24882c5647f3933be691
#
_cell.length_a   1.000
_cell.length_b   1.000
_cell.length_c   1.000
_cell.angle_alpha   90.00
_cell.angle_beta   90.00
_cell.angle_gamma   90.00
#
_symmetry.space_group_name_H-M   'P 1'
#
loop_
_entity.id
_entity.type
_entity.pdbx_description
1 polymer ?
#
loop_
_entity_poly.entity_id
_entity_poly.type
_entity_poly.pdbx_seq_one_letter_code
_entity_poly.pdbx_strand_id
1 'polypeptide(L)'
;MKRNLGLAVLFSLATSLLAADSSPKDEINDAAKKLGDAGNYAWKTAIEFGNFNGTTEGKTDKDGLVALSMTFGDNTTEAFLQGGKCAVKTADHDWQSLSELEAAAGTEPGPQRFLVRRLQAVKTPAMELTDLASKTKELKKDGDVYSSDLTEAGAKELLSFGRRGGNAPEPKNAKGSIKIWLKSGALTKYVVNVQGTVNFNGEDRDVDRTSTTEIKDVGTTKLEVPEPAKKKLT
;
A
#
# COMPACT_ATOMS: atom_id res chain seq x y z
N MET A 1 45.79 -36.56 60.35
CA MET A 1 45.00 -35.39 59.85
C MET A 1 44.92 -35.51 58.33
N LYS A 2 43.74 -35.93 57.84
CA LYS A 2 43.46 -36.09 56.41
C LYS A 2 42.45 -35.01 56.02
N ARG A 3 42.87 -34.06 55.15
CA ARG A 3 42.05 -33.00 54.62
C ARG A 3 41.48 -33.48 53.28
N ASN A 4 40.13 -33.70 53.25
CA ASN A 4 39.38 -33.95 52.02
C ASN A 4 39.15 -32.63 51.33
N LEU A 5 39.61 -32.52 50.10
CA LEU A 5 39.31 -31.43 49.18
C LEU A 5 38.09 -31.86 48.34
N GLY A 6 36.93 -31.24 48.60
CA GLY A 6 35.73 -31.44 47.78
C GLY A 6 35.81 -30.55 46.53
N LEU A 7 35.78 -31.21 45.36
CA LEU A 7 35.72 -30.55 44.05
C LEU A 7 34.25 -30.27 43.72
N ALA A 8 33.84 -29.00 43.78
CA ALA A 8 32.51 -28.57 43.33
C ALA A 8 32.55 -28.35 41.81
N VAL A 9 31.88 -29.23 41.07
CA VAL A 9 31.65 -29.06 39.62
C VAL A 9 30.44 -28.15 39.43
N LEU A 10 30.68 -26.92 38.98
CA LEU A 10 29.64 -26.00 38.53
C LEU A 10 29.19 -26.40 37.12
N PHE A 11 27.98 -26.98 37.01
CA PHE A 11 27.33 -27.23 35.76
C PHE A 11 26.68 -25.92 35.30
N SER A 12 27.30 -25.21 34.32
CA SER A 12 26.70 -24.08 33.63
C SER A 12 25.67 -24.59 32.63
N LEU A 13 24.37 -24.49 32.96
CA LEU A 13 23.31 -24.65 31.97
C LEU A 13 23.35 -23.44 31.03
N ALA A 14 23.92 -23.63 29.85
CA ALA A 14 23.71 -22.71 28.73
C ALA A 14 22.29 -22.92 28.19
N THR A 15 21.35 -22.10 28.63
CA THR A 15 20.04 -21.99 27.98
C THR A 15 20.26 -21.27 26.67
N SER A 16 20.37 -22.03 25.57
CA SER A 16 20.19 -21.49 24.22
C SER A 16 18.76 -20.94 24.11
N LEU A 17 18.64 -19.61 24.15
CA LEU A 17 17.42 -18.96 23.65
C LEU A 17 17.34 -19.34 22.16
N LEU A 18 16.47 -20.28 21.83
CA LEU A 18 15.97 -20.43 20.47
C LEU A 18 15.16 -19.16 20.19
N ALA A 19 15.76 -18.19 19.52
CA ALA A 19 15.01 -17.14 18.86
C ALA A 19 14.07 -17.89 17.90
N ALA A 20 12.77 -17.88 18.17
CA ALA A 20 11.79 -18.36 17.23
C ALA A 20 11.97 -17.53 15.94
N ASP A 21 12.38 -18.18 14.85
CA ASP A 21 12.44 -17.53 13.55
C ASP A 21 11.03 -16.95 13.27
N SER A 22 10.96 -15.62 13.12
CA SER A 22 9.73 -14.94 12.76
C SER A 22 9.25 -15.47 11.41
N SER A 23 7.95 -15.71 11.27
CA SER A 23 7.43 -16.14 9.98
C SER A 23 7.65 -15.04 8.92
N PRO A 24 7.77 -15.40 7.62
CA PRO A 24 7.86 -14.40 6.56
C PRO A 24 6.75 -13.35 6.60
N LYS A 25 5.57 -13.74 7.06
CA LYS A 25 4.42 -12.84 7.22
C LYS A 25 4.61 -11.85 8.38
N ASP A 26 5.17 -12.31 9.48
CA ASP A 26 5.48 -11.44 10.62
C ASP A 26 6.57 -10.43 10.25
N GLU A 27 7.62 -10.84 9.54
CA GLU A 27 8.68 -9.96 9.07
C GLU A 27 8.13 -8.85 8.15
N ILE A 28 7.16 -9.18 7.28
CA ILE A 28 6.50 -8.19 6.40
C ILE A 28 5.64 -7.23 7.23
N ASN A 29 4.87 -7.73 8.19
CA ASN A 29 4.05 -6.90 9.07
C ASN A 29 4.91 -5.98 9.94
N ASP A 30 6.02 -6.47 10.45
CA ASP A 30 7.00 -5.68 11.21
C ASP A 30 7.62 -4.58 10.33
N ALA A 31 7.96 -4.89 9.07
CA ALA A 31 8.46 -3.90 8.12
C ALA A 31 7.41 -2.82 7.79
N ALA A 32 6.15 -3.22 7.63
CA ALA A 32 5.04 -2.29 7.43
C ALA A 32 4.84 -1.39 8.65
N LYS A 33 4.85 -1.98 9.86
CA LYS A 33 4.78 -1.24 11.11
C LYS A 33 5.94 -0.27 11.28
N LYS A 34 7.18 -0.74 11.05
CA LYS A 34 8.38 0.09 11.12
C LYS A 34 8.33 1.28 10.16
N LEU A 35 7.79 1.09 8.95
CA LEU A 35 7.60 2.18 7.99
C LEU A 35 6.54 3.18 8.49
N GLY A 36 5.42 2.68 9.02
CA GLY A 36 4.38 3.54 9.62
C GLY A 36 4.88 4.36 10.81
N ASP A 37 5.70 3.75 11.68
CA ASP A 37 6.28 4.37 12.87
C ASP A 37 7.42 5.36 12.53
N ALA A 38 7.98 5.33 11.33
CA ALA A 38 9.05 6.23 10.90
C ALA A 38 8.63 7.70 10.83
N GLY A 39 7.33 7.97 10.92
CA GLY A 39 6.75 9.29 10.99
C GLY A 39 6.62 9.99 9.65
N ASN A 40 7.60 9.89 8.76
CA ASN A 40 7.50 10.45 7.41
C ASN A 40 8.28 9.63 6.39
N TYR A 41 7.79 9.58 5.17
CA TYR A 41 8.46 8.97 4.01
C TYR A 41 7.78 9.42 2.70
N ALA A 42 8.50 9.24 1.59
CA ALA A 42 7.98 9.38 0.25
C ALA A 42 7.89 8.02 -0.44
N TRP A 43 7.08 7.95 -1.48
CA TRP A 43 7.02 6.76 -2.34
C TRP A 43 6.65 7.12 -3.78
N LYS A 44 6.96 6.21 -4.68
CA LYS A 44 6.52 6.26 -6.07
C LYS A 44 5.90 4.93 -6.45
N THR A 45 4.68 4.96 -6.98
CA THR A 45 4.00 3.81 -7.56
C THR A 45 3.88 4.00 -9.05
N ALA A 46 4.45 3.08 -9.83
CA ALA A 46 4.18 2.94 -11.25
C ALA A 46 3.11 1.88 -11.47
N ILE A 47 2.13 2.17 -12.32
CA ILE A 47 1.02 1.27 -12.67
C ILE A 47 1.06 1.03 -14.17
N GLU A 48 1.11 -0.23 -14.56
CA GLU A 48 1.04 -0.71 -15.94
C GLU A 48 -0.25 -1.52 -16.11
N PHE A 49 -1.04 -1.18 -17.12
CA PHE A 49 -2.31 -1.82 -17.42
C PHE A 49 -2.57 -1.78 -18.93
N GLY A 50 -2.27 -2.88 -19.64
CA GLY A 50 -2.30 -2.88 -21.10
C GLY A 50 -1.35 -1.82 -21.68
N ASN A 51 -1.88 -0.94 -22.51
CA ASN A 51 -1.14 0.20 -23.06
C ASN A 51 -1.22 1.46 -22.17
N PHE A 52 -1.79 1.35 -20.99
CA PHE A 52 -2.01 2.46 -20.08
C PHE A 52 -0.97 2.45 -18.97
N ASN A 53 -0.25 3.57 -18.83
CA ASN A 53 0.72 3.77 -17.78
C ASN A 53 0.30 4.93 -16.90
N GLY A 54 0.47 4.76 -15.60
CA GLY A 54 0.22 5.80 -14.63
C GLY A 54 1.29 5.82 -13.53
N THR A 55 1.47 6.97 -12.93
CA THR A 55 2.34 7.14 -11.76
C THR A 55 1.60 7.83 -10.63
N THR A 56 1.93 7.43 -9.42
CA THR A 56 1.53 8.14 -8.20
C THR A 56 2.77 8.39 -7.37
N GLU A 57 3.08 9.65 -7.11
CA GLU A 57 4.09 10.04 -6.13
C GLU A 57 3.37 10.48 -4.87
N GLY A 58 3.79 9.93 -3.73
CA GLY A 58 3.17 10.21 -2.45
C GLY A 58 4.19 10.59 -1.41
N LYS A 59 3.74 11.37 -0.44
CA LYS A 59 4.49 11.72 0.77
C LYS A 59 3.54 11.64 1.96
N THR A 60 4.06 11.24 3.11
CA THR A 60 3.30 11.31 4.37
C THR A 60 4.16 11.90 5.46
N ASP A 61 3.50 12.49 6.46
CA ASP A 61 4.14 12.97 7.68
C ASP A 61 3.58 12.28 8.93
N LYS A 62 4.18 12.59 10.08
CA LYS A 62 3.82 12.00 11.38
C LYS A 62 2.40 12.35 11.85
N ASP A 63 1.82 13.42 11.30
CA ASP A 63 0.49 13.90 11.69
C ASP A 63 -0.61 13.28 10.79
N GLY A 64 -0.23 12.29 9.97
CA GLY A 64 -1.12 11.56 9.09
C GLY A 64 -1.57 12.35 7.86
N LEU A 65 -0.89 13.46 7.56
CA LEU A 65 -1.09 14.18 6.31
C LEU A 65 -0.45 13.38 5.18
N VAL A 66 -1.18 13.20 4.09
CA VAL A 66 -0.73 12.53 2.87
C VAL A 66 -0.84 13.50 1.72
N ALA A 67 0.25 13.72 1.00
CA ALA A 67 0.25 14.43 -0.28
C ALA A 67 0.42 13.42 -1.42
N LEU A 68 -0.35 13.59 -2.49
CA LEU A 68 -0.32 12.75 -3.68
C LEU A 68 -0.20 13.62 -4.93
N SER A 69 0.60 13.15 -5.88
CA SER A 69 0.62 13.60 -7.27
C SER A 69 0.37 12.38 -8.15
N MET A 70 -0.75 12.35 -8.84
CA MET A 70 -1.20 11.23 -9.66
C MET A 70 -1.21 11.63 -11.12
N THR A 71 -0.37 11.02 -11.94
CA THR A 71 -0.27 11.31 -13.38
C THR A 71 -0.76 10.12 -14.20
N PHE A 72 -1.68 10.38 -15.12
CA PHE A 72 -2.24 9.41 -16.05
C PHE A 72 -2.30 10.06 -17.45
N GLY A 73 -1.46 9.59 -18.37
CA GLY A 73 -1.23 10.31 -19.63
C GLY A 73 -0.70 11.70 -19.33
N ASP A 74 -1.33 12.72 -19.92
CA ASP A 74 -0.96 14.14 -19.76
C ASP A 74 -1.65 14.81 -18.54
N ASN A 75 -2.52 14.10 -17.85
CA ASN A 75 -3.29 14.66 -16.74
C ASN A 75 -2.64 14.38 -15.40
N THR A 76 -2.38 15.43 -14.64
CA THR A 76 -1.91 15.36 -13.26
C THR A 76 -2.98 15.85 -12.30
N THR A 77 -3.22 15.05 -11.26
CA THR A 77 -4.09 15.39 -10.13
C THR A 77 -3.24 15.47 -8.88
N GLU A 78 -3.34 16.59 -8.16
CA GLU A 78 -2.70 16.77 -6.86
C GLU A 78 -3.75 16.62 -5.76
N ALA A 79 -3.40 15.97 -4.66
CA ALA A 79 -4.31 15.85 -3.52
C ALA A 79 -3.55 15.88 -2.19
N PHE A 80 -4.21 16.44 -1.17
CA PHE A 80 -3.82 16.35 0.24
C PHE A 80 -4.95 15.71 1.02
N LEU A 81 -4.61 14.72 1.86
CA LEU A 81 -5.58 14.01 2.68
C LEU A 81 -5.15 14.05 4.14
N GLN A 82 -6.07 14.35 5.05
CA GLN A 82 -5.83 14.34 6.49
C GLN A 82 -7.14 14.13 7.25
N GLY A 83 -7.18 13.15 8.15
CA GLY A 83 -8.33 12.96 9.04
C GLY A 83 -9.67 12.75 8.33
N GLY A 84 -9.68 12.10 7.16
CA GLY A 84 -10.87 11.88 6.35
C GLY A 84 -11.26 13.07 5.47
N LYS A 85 -10.55 14.19 5.55
CA LYS A 85 -10.71 15.34 4.65
C LYS A 85 -9.74 15.25 3.49
N CYS A 86 -10.10 15.87 2.36
CA CYS A 86 -9.27 15.90 1.18
C CYS A 86 -9.39 17.26 0.47
N ALA A 87 -8.25 17.79 0.08
CA ALA A 87 -8.15 18.89 -0.88
C ALA A 87 -7.59 18.30 -2.19
N VAL A 88 -8.24 18.53 -3.32
CA VAL A 88 -7.83 18.00 -4.61
C VAL A 88 -7.81 19.09 -5.67
N LYS A 89 -6.81 19.04 -6.53
CA LYS A 89 -6.65 19.90 -7.70
C LYS A 89 -6.48 19.04 -8.94
N THR A 90 -7.21 19.35 -10.00
CA THR A 90 -7.11 18.68 -11.30
C THR A 90 -6.63 19.66 -12.36
N ALA A 91 -6.37 19.19 -13.58
CA ALA A 91 -5.99 20.06 -14.69
C ALA A 91 -7.07 21.13 -14.99
N ASP A 92 -8.34 20.76 -14.83
CA ASP A 92 -9.47 21.59 -15.20
C ASP A 92 -10.05 22.43 -14.04
N HIS A 93 -9.69 22.12 -12.79
CA HIS A 93 -10.25 22.74 -11.58
C HIS A 93 -9.15 23.05 -10.57
N ASP A 94 -9.26 24.21 -9.97
CA ASP A 94 -8.43 24.61 -8.82
C ASP A 94 -8.82 23.81 -7.56
N TRP A 95 -8.17 24.05 -6.42
CA TRP A 95 -8.37 23.31 -5.18
C TRP A 95 -9.84 23.23 -4.75
N GLN A 96 -10.33 22.01 -4.62
CA GLN A 96 -11.68 21.66 -4.17
C GLN A 96 -11.58 20.72 -2.96
N SER A 97 -12.56 20.79 -2.07
CA SER A 97 -12.73 19.78 -1.03
C SER A 97 -13.30 18.49 -1.62
N LEU A 98 -13.20 17.38 -0.90
CA LEU A 98 -13.80 16.12 -1.34
C LEU A 98 -15.32 16.26 -1.54
N SER A 99 -16.02 17.00 -0.67
CA SER A 99 -17.45 17.23 -0.78
C SER A 99 -17.84 18.07 -2.01
N GLU A 100 -17.03 19.07 -2.35
CA GLU A 100 -17.23 19.84 -3.59
C GLU A 100 -17.03 18.96 -4.83
N LEU A 101 -16.01 18.10 -4.82
CA LEU A 101 -15.78 17.14 -5.90
C LEU A 101 -16.90 16.10 -6.00
N GLU A 102 -17.41 15.60 -4.88
CA GLU A 102 -18.55 14.68 -4.83
C GLU A 102 -19.82 15.29 -5.40
N ALA A 103 -20.12 16.54 -5.02
CA ALA A 103 -21.26 17.28 -5.53
C ALA A 103 -21.16 17.50 -7.04
N ALA A 104 -19.97 17.84 -7.55
CA ALA A 104 -19.72 18.01 -8.98
C ALA A 104 -19.78 16.68 -9.76
N ALA A 105 -19.38 15.57 -9.14
CA ALA A 105 -19.38 14.25 -9.77
C ALA A 105 -20.78 13.66 -9.99
N GLY A 106 -21.80 14.15 -9.26
CA GLY A 106 -23.16 13.64 -9.35
C GLY A 106 -23.28 12.16 -8.99
N THR A 107 -24.35 11.50 -9.46
CA THR A 107 -24.64 10.08 -9.20
C THR A 107 -24.19 9.15 -10.33
N GLU A 108 -24.00 9.68 -11.52
CA GLU A 108 -23.67 8.91 -12.71
C GLU A 108 -22.19 8.43 -12.72
N PRO A 109 -21.92 7.25 -13.29
CA PRO A 109 -20.55 6.80 -13.49
C PRO A 109 -19.76 7.76 -14.38
N GLY A 110 -18.59 8.21 -13.93
CA GLY A 110 -17.74 9.12 -14.69
C GLY A 110 -16.36 9.30 -14.08
N PRO A 111 -15.47 10.03 -14.76
CA PRO A 111 -14.07 10.23 -14.30
C PRO A 111 -13.99 10.87 -12.91
N GLN A 112 -14.82 11.87 -12.61
CA GLN A 112 -14.86 12.53 -11.31
C GLN A 112 -15.30 11.57 -10.21
N ARG A 113 -16.32 10.76 -10.47
CA ARG A 113 -16.79 9.74 -9.51
C ARG A 113 -15.72 8.67 -9.25
N PHE A 114 -14.98 8.30 -10.28
CA PHE A 114 -13.82 7.41 -10.12
C PHE A 114 -12.73 8.05 -9.27
N LEU A 115 -12.42 9.32 -9.49
CA LEU A 115 -11.45 10.08 -8.69
C LEU A 115 -11.87 10.16 -7.22
N VAL A 116 -13.12 10.49 -6.92
CA VAL A 116 -13.67 10.49 -5.55
C VAL A 116 -13.41 9.15 -4.87
N ARG A 117 -13.81 8.04 -5.50
CA ARG A 117 -13.60 6.69 -4.93
C ARG A 117 -12.15 6.39 -4.70
N ARG A 118 -11.29 6.78 -5.65
CA ARG A 118 -9.84 6.58 -5.53
C ARG A 118 -9.26 7.34 -4.35
N LEU A 119 -9.64 8.60 -4.15
CA LEU A 119 -9.20 9.42 -3.03
C LEU A 119 -9.69 8.87 -1.69
N GLN A 120 -10.93 8.38 -1.60
CA GLN A 120 -11.48 7.74 -0.40
C GLN A 120 -10.81 6.40 -0.07
N ALA A 121 -10.26 5.71 -1.07
CA ALA A 121 -9.61 4.41 -0.92
C ALA A 121 -8.09 4.49 -0.76
N VAL A 122 -7.51 5.69 -0.64
CA VAL A 122 -6.06 5.88 -0.51
C VAL A 122 -5.55 5.16 0.73
N LYS A 123 -4.53 4.34 0.52
CA LYS A 123 -3.72 3.72 1.57
C LYS A 123 -2.28 4.15 1.39
N THR A 124 -1.61 4.44 2.48
CA THR A 124 -0.14 4.60 2.45
C THR A 124 0.53 3.24 2.23
N PRO A 125 1.76 3.16 1.70
CA PRO A 125 2.48 1.90 1.52
C PRO A 125 2.55 1.03 2.78
N ALA A 126 2.66 1.60 3.96
CA ALA A 126 2.64 0.87 5.22
C ALA A 126 1.29 0.15 5.44
N MET A 127 0.17 0.85 5.21
CA MET A 127 -1.18 0.28 5.33
C MET A 127 -1.45 -0.74 4.21
N GLU A 128 -1.02 -0.43 2.99
CA GLU A 128 -1.21 -1.29 1.82
C GLU A 128 -0.45 -2.61 1.98
N LEU A 129 0.79 -2.59 2.48
CA LEU A 129 1.60 -3.80 2.68
C LEU A 129 0.96 -4.75 3.68
N THR A 130 0.44 -4.26 4.80
CA THR A 130 -0.29 -5.07 5.79
C THR A 130 -1.52 -5.72 5.17
N ASP A 131 -2.28 -4.95 4.38
CA ASP A 131 -3.47 -5.44 3.69
C ASP A 131 -3.10 -6.51 2.64
N LEU A 132 -2.07 -6.27 1.84
CA LEU A 132 -1.57 -7.23 0.84
C LEU A 132 -1.07 -8.53 1.48
N ALA A 133 -0.35 -8.47 2.61
CA ALA A 133 0.11 -9.64 3.33
C ALA A 133 -1.05 -10.54 3.81
N SER A 134 -2.23 -9.96 4.06
CA SER A 134 -3.45 -10.72 4.41
C SER A 134 -4.07 -11.46 3.23
N LYS A 135 -3.77 -11.03 2.00
CA LYS A 135 -4.32 -11.55 0.74
C LYS A 135 -3.42 -12.59 0.07
N THR A 136 -2.26 -12.89 0.64
CA THR A 136 -1.31 -13.87 0.11
C THR A 136 -1.65 -15.30 0.53
N LYS A 137 -1.19 -16.25 -0.29
CA LYS A 137 -1.04 -17.66 0.10
C LYS A 137 0.20 -17.80 1.00
N GLU A 138 0.90 -18.91 0.92
CA GLU A 138 2.16 -19.11 1.63
C GLU A 138 3.26 -18.19 1.09
N LEU A 139 3.87 -17.40 1.96
CA LEU A 139 4.98 -16.52 1.65
C LEU A 139 6.30 -17.30 1.65
N LYS A 140 7.06 -17.16 0.59
CA LYS A 140 8.41 -17.72 0.44
C LYS A 140 9.43 -16.59 0.60
N LYS A 141 10.50 -16.87 1.34
CA LYS A 141 11.63 -15.96 1.56
C LYS A 141 12.86 -16.47 0.83
N ASP A 142 13.49 -15.60 0.05
CA ASP A 142 14.76 -15.85 -0.62
C ASP A 142 15.66 -14.60 -0.41
N GLY A 143 16.55 -14.68 0.55
CA GLY A 143 17.36 -13.55 1.00
C GLY A 143 16.47 -12.39 1.48
N ASP A 144 16.62 -11.24 0.84
CA ASP A 144 15.85 -10.01 1.11
C ASP A 144 14.53 -9.94 0.35
N VAL A 145 14.17 -10.98 -0.41
CA VAL A 145 12.97 -11.01 -1.27
C VAL A 145 11.93 -11.97 -0.72
N TYR A 146 10.72 -11.49 -0.58
CA TYR A 146 9.53 -12.26 -0.20
C TYR A 146 8.59 -12.34 -1.37
N SER A 147 8.05 -13.51 -1.65
CA SER A 147 7.13 -13.71 -2.77
C SER A 147 6.00 -14.66 -2.41
N SER A 148 4.84 -14.43 -2.99
CA SER A 148 3.67 -15.30 -2.88
C SER A 148 2.72 -15.08 -4.03
N ASP A 149 1.90 -16.09 -4.32
CA ASP A 149 0.66 -15.88 -5.05
C ASP A 149 -0.38 -15.23 -4.13
N LEU A 150 -1.31 -14.50 -4.72
CA LEU A 150 -2.51 -14.04 -4.05
C LEU A 150 -3.51 -15.19 -3.88
N THR A 151 -4.31 -15.13 -2.83
CA THR A 151 -5.53 -15.93 -2.75
C THR A 151 -6.51 -15.48 -3.83
N GLU A 152 -7.41 -16.36 -4.28
CA GLU A 152 -8.44 -15.96 -5.26
C GLU A 152 -9.29 -14.80 -4.75
N ALA A 153 -9.71 -14.84 -3.48
CA ALA A 153 -10.45 -13.77 -2.83
C ALA A 153 -9.65 -12.45 -2.81
N GLY A 154 -8.35 -12.51 -2.48
CA GLY A 154 -7.46 -11.35 -2.51
C GLY A 154 -7.31 -10.75 -3.92
N ALA A 155 -7.14 -11.60 -4.93
CA ALA A 155 -7.06 -11.16 -6.31
C ALA A 155 -8.39 -10.54 -6.80
N LYS A 156 -9.55 -11.13 -6.47
CA LYS A 156 -10.87 -10.56 -6.75
C LYS A 156 -11.05 -9.18 -6.12
N GLU A 157 -10.66 -9.01 -4.87
CA GLU A 157 -10.73 -7.73 -4.19
C GLU A 157 -9.88 -6.66 -4.88
N LEU A 158 -8.65 -6.99 -5.26
CA LEU A 158 -7.76 -6.08 -5.97
C LEU A 158 -8.24 -5.73 -7.39
N LEU A 159 -8.94 -6.65 -8.07
CA LEU A 159 -9.57 -6.40 -9.38
C LEU A 159 -10.84 -5.57 -9.27
N SER A 160 -11.51 -5.59 -8.13
CA SER A 160 -12.76 -4.84 -7.92
C SER A 160 -12.56 -3.32 -7.85
N PHE A 161 -11.33 -2.81 -7.90
CA PHE A 161 -10.99 -1.38 -7.90
C PHE A 161 -11.73 -0.55 -6.84
N GLY A 162 -11.90 -1.12 -5.64
CA GLY A 162 -12.61 -0.44 -4.55
C GLY A 162 -14.12 -0.32 -4.75
N ARG A 163 -14.71 -1.09 -5.66
CA ARG A 163 -16.17 -1.23 -5.79
C ARG A 163 -16.73 -1.97 -4.58
N ARG A 164 -16.89 -1.26 -3.47
CA ARG A 164 -17.60 -1.77 -2.30
C ARG A 164 -19.08 -1.47 -2.46
N GLY A 165 -19.86 -2.54 -2.58
CA GLY A 165 -21.33 -2.46 -2.67
C GLY A 165 -21.83 -2.14 -4.07
N GLY A 166 -22.74 -2.94 -4.56
CA GLY A 166 -23.43 -2.79 -5.83
C GLY A 166 -23.58 -4.13 -6.56
N ASN A 167 -24.50 -4.18 -7.51
CA ASN A 167 -24.80 -5.34 -8.35
C ASN A 167 -23.74 -5.60 -9.43
N ALA A 168 -22.49 -5.09 -9.27
CA ALA A 168 -21.45 -5.38 -10.25
C ALA A 168 -21.03 -6.86 -10.15
N PRO A 169 -20.97 -7.60 -11.25
CA PRO A 169 -20.52 -8.99 -11.26
C PRO A 169 -19.11 -9.11 -10.65
N GLU A 170 -18.87 -10.18 -9.89
CA GLU A 170 -17.55 -10.47 -9.37
C GLU A 170 -16.55 -10.73 -10.50
N PRO A 171 -15.27 -10.33 -10.32
CA PRO A 171 -14.21 -10.70 -11.24
C PRO A 171 -14.10 -12.22 -11.39
N LYS A 172 -13.90 -12.68 -12.63
CA LYS A 172 -13.71 -14.10 -12.98
C LYS A 172 -12.23 -14.37 -13.18
N ASN A 173 -11.80 -15.63 -12.99
CA ASN A 173 -10.42 -16.08 -13.23
C ASN A 173 -9.36 -15.24 -12.51
N ALA A 174 -9.72 -14.70 -11.34
CA ALA A 174 -8.86 -13.80 -10.57
C ALA A 174 -7.65 -14.55 -10.01
N LYS A 175 -6.47 -14.05 -10.33
CA LYS A 175 -5.17 -14.54 -9.83
C LYS A 175 -4.19 -13.38 -9.75
N GLY A 176 -3.08 -13.60 -9.08
CA GLY A 176 -2.02 -12.60 -9.00
C GLY A 176 -0.88 -13.06 -8.11
N SER A 177 0.12 -12.21 -8.00
CA SER A 177 1.30 -12.45 -7.20
C SER A 177 1.81 -11.15 -6.57
N ILE A 178 2.59 -11.31 -5.50
CA ILE A 178 3.30 -10.21 -4.84
C ILE A 178 4.77 -10.56 -4.70
N LYS A 179 5.64 -9.55 -4.87
CA LYS A 179 7.04 -9.58 -4.46
C LYS A 179 7.35 -8.38 -3.60
N ILE A 180 8.07 -8.58 -2.50
CA ILE A 180 8.40 -7.55 -1.51
C ILE A 180 9.90 -7.62 -1.25
N TRP A 181 10.57 -6.49 -1.19
CA TRP A 181 12.00 -6.38 -0.88
C TRP A 181 12.17 -5.69 0.47
N LEU A 182 12.78 -6.39 1.41
CA LEU A 182 13.17 -5.84 2.70
C LEU A 182 14.70 -5.77 2.77
N LYS A 183 15.24 -4.59 3.02
CA LYS A 183 16.68 -4.42 3.27
C LYS A 183 16.89 -4.14 4.75
N SER A 184 17.59 -5.05 5.44
CA SER A 184 17.77 -4.96 6.91
C SER A 184 16.44 -4.78 7.66
N GLY A 185 15.41 -5.51 7.24
CA GLY A 185 14.07 -5.45 7.81
C GLY A 185 13.28 -4.15 7.52
N ALA A 186 13.76 -3.29 6.62
CA ALA A 186 13.05 -2.11 6.17
C ALA A 186 12.48 -2.33 4.77
N LEU A 187 11.21 -1.95 4.55
CA LEU A 187 10.59 -2.00 3.24
C LEU A 187 11.27 -1.03 2.27
N THR A 188 11.68 -1.52 1.10
CA THR A 188 12.26 -0.68 0.04
C THR A 188 11.41 -0.67 -1.22
N LYS A 189 10.75 -1.79 -1.54
CA LYS A 189 9.98 -1.96 -2.77
C LYS A 189 8.97 -3.08 -2.61
N TYR A 190 7.85 -2.98 -3.31
CA TYR A 190 6.99 -4.13 -3.59
C TYR A 190 6.36 -4.02 -4.98
N VAL A 191 6.04 -5.18 -5.54
CA VAL A 191 5.38 -5.34 -6.85
C VAL A 191 4.18 -6.22 -6.67
N VAL A 192 3.04 -5.78 -7.18
CA VAL A 192 1.79 -6.55 -7.20
C VAL A 192 1.37 -6.71 -8.65
N ASN A 193 1.20 -7.94 -9.10
CA ASN A 193 0.52 -8.26 -10.36
C ASN A 193 -0.84 -8.86 -10.04
N VAL A 194 -1.86 -8.44 -10.76
CA VAL A 194 -3.20 -9.02 -10.66
C VAL A 194 -3.83 -9.17 -12.03
N GLN A 195 -4.40 -10.35 -12.29
CA GLN A 195 -5.01 -10.73 -13.55
C GLN A 195 -6.40 -11.31 -13.34
N GLY A 196 -7.28 -11.12 -14.31
CA GLY A 196 -8.61 -11.71 -14.33
C GLY A 196 -9.52 -11.01 -15.33
N THR A 197 -10.77 -11.44 -15.38
CA THR A 197 -11.79 -10.84 -16.25
C THR A 197 -12.77 -10.05 -15.39
N VAL A 198 -12.94 -8.77 -15.70
CA VAL A 198 -13.89 -7.87 -15.00
C VAL A 198 -15.02 -7.46 -15.96
N ASN A 199 -16.24 -7.39 -15.44
CA ASN A 199 -17.35 -6.85 -16.20
C ASN A 199 -17.38 -5.31 -16.09
N PHE A 200 -17.30 -4.65 -17.21
CA PHE A 200 -17.35 -3.20 -17.31
C PHE A 200 -18.52 -2.79 -18.19
N ASN A 201 -19.58 -2.20 -17.61
CA ASN A 201 -20.80 -1.77 -18.32
C ASN A 201 -21.47 -2.89 -19.15
N GLY A 202 -21.47 -4.12 -18.65
CA GLY A 202 -22.05 -5.28 -19.35
C GLY A 202 -21.09 -6.05 -20.25
N GLU A 203 -19.87 -5.54 -20.47
CA GLU A 203 -18.83 -6.21 -21.26
C GLU A 203 -17.76 -6.82 -20.37
N ASP A 204 -17.40 -8.07 -20.64
CA ASP A 204 -16.27 -8.74 -19.97
C ASP A 204 -14.96 -8.27 -20.62
N ARG A 205 -14.02 -7.81 -19.79
CA ARG A 205 -12.69 -7.34 -20.21
C ARG A 205 -11.60 -8.00 -19.39
N ASP A 206 -10.59 -8.49 -20.08
CA ASP A 206 -9.42 -9.04 -19.42
C ASP A 206 -8.54 -7.92 -18.86
N VAL A 207 -8.11 -8.12 -17.63
CA VAL A 207 -7.22 -7.23 -16.88
C VAL A 207 -5.92 -7.96 -16.60
N ASP A 208 -4.80 -7.33 -16.93
CA ASP A 208 -3.47 -7.64 -16.43
C ASP A 208 -2.85 -6.32 -15.97
N ARG A 209 -2.73 -6.16 -14.67
CA ARG A 209 -2.22 -4.93 -14.05
C ARG A 209 -1.04 -5.24 -13.16
N THR A 210 0.05 -4.54 -13.38
CA THR A 210 1.21 -4.54 -12.50
C THR A 210 1.35 -3.17 -11.84
N SER A 211 1.54 -3.16 -10.52
CA SER A 211 1.92 -1.98 -9.77
C SER A 211 3.25 -2.22 -9.07
N THR A 212 4.16 -1.26 -9.21
CA THR A 212 5.48 -1.24 -8.58
C THR A 212 5.57 -0.04 -7.67
N THR A 213 5.74 -0.26 -6.37
CA THR A 213 5.90 0.80 -5.37
C THR A 213 7.31 0.77 -4.80
N GLU A 214 7.98 1.91 -4.83
CA GLU A 214 9.31 2.14 -4.24
C GLU A 214 9.21 3.15 -3.11
N ILE A 215 9.84 2.83 -1.97
CA ILE A 215 9.89 3.69 -0.78
C ILE A 215 11.15 4.54 -0.82
N LYS A 216 11.02 5.81 -0.45
CA LYS A 216 12.11 6.80 -0.49
C LYS A 216 12.07 7.71 0.75
N ASP A 217 13.17 8.34 1.05
CA ASP A 217 13.29 9.47 1.99
C ASP A 217 12.65 9.21 3.37
N VAL A 218 12.79 7.98 3.89
CA VAL A 218 12.25 7.60 5.20
C VAL A 218 12.94 8.42 6.30
N GLY A 219 12.16 9.11 7.12
CA GLY A 219 12.63 9.96 8.22
C GLY A 219 13.11 11.36 7.78
N THR A 220 13.18 11.66 6.48
CA THR A 220 13.72 12.92 5.96
C THR A 220 12.76 13.68 5.05
N THR A 221 11.61 13.09 4.72
CA THR A 221 10.59 13.68 3.86
C THR A 221 10.03 14.96 4.49
N LYS A 222 9.91 16.01 3.68
CA LYS A 222 9.21 17.25 4.04
C LYS A 222 7.96 17.39 3.19
N LEU A 223 6.90 17.87 3.83
CA LEU A 223 5.60 18.07 3.21
C LEU A 223 5.12 19.49 3.53
N GLU A 224 4.76 20.22 2.49
CA GLU A 224 4.20 21.57 2.62
C GLU A 224 2.85 21.59 1.89
N VAL A 225 1.83 22.12 2.57
CA VAL A 225 0.49 22.26 2.01
C VAL A 225 0.31 23.69 1.53
N PRO A 226 0.00 23.94 0.26
CA PRO A 226 -0.33 25.28 -0.23
C PRO A 226 -1.53 25.88 0.50
N GLU A 227 -1.52 27.19 0.74
CA GLU A 227 -2.61 27.88 1.45
C GLU A 227 -4.02 27.65 0.85
N PRO A 228 -4.19 27.60 -0.50
CA PRO A 228 -5.50 27.26 -1.07
C PRO A 228 -5.97 25.83 -0.71
N ALA A 229 -5.04 24.86 -0.64
CA ALA A 229 -5.36 23.49 -0.25
C ALA A 229 -5.68 23.40 1.24
N LYS A 230 -4.97 24.12 2.12
CA LYS A 230 -5.26 24.15 3.56
C LYS A 230 -6.71 24.55 3.84
N LYS A 231 -7.24 25.54 3.12
CA LYS A 231 -8.63 26.00 3.25
C LYS A 231 -9.65 24.93 2.90
N LYS A 232 -9.28 23.92 2.13
CA LYS A 232 -10.16 22.83 1.70
C LYS A 232 -10.05 21.60 2.61
N LEU A 233 -9.04 21.56 3.47
CA LEU A 233 -8.85 20.54 4.53
C LEU A 233 -9.55 20.88 5.84
N THR A 234 -10.25 21.99 5.91
CA THR A 234 -10.96 22.45 7.11
C THR A 234 -12.34 21.85 7.27
#